data_fc6182d61b2a55f01b36c8d0081fc19f
#
_entry.id   fc6182d61b2a55f01b36c8d0081fc19f
#
_cell.length_a   1.000
_cell.length_b   1.000
_cell.length_c   1.000
_cell.angle_alpha   90.00
_cell.angle_beta   90.00
_cell.angle_gamma   90.00
#
_symmetry.space_group_name_H-M   'P 1'
#
loop_
_entity.id
_entity.type
_entity.pdbx_description
1 polymer ?
#
loop_
_entity_poly.entity_id
_entity_poly.type
_entity_poly.pdbx_seq_one_letter_code
_entity_poly.pdbx_strand_id
1 'polypeptide(L)'
;MKEIIVRFIIVYFFVIFSLKLIGKRQIGEMQTSELVAAFFISELATFAVTSKNHPLYFGLIPIVLIVLIELLVSFLALKIPIIKRLFDFSPSVLIRDGEVLEHEMQKNRVTLDELFSLLRLNGYYDLSKVRFAILEPNGQLSVIPYAKNDSVSPEDLKLDVQENGFSVIIINDGSLNSKALNAINKNEKWLKKILNREKILSMDEVFLLSSDYSGNVKIVKRDSRRA
;
A
#
# COMPACT_ATOMS: atom_id res chain seq x y z
N MET A 1 -1.11 35.78 14.47
CA MET A 1 -2.06 34.66 14.46
C MET A 1 -2.57 34.34 13.05
N LYS A 2 -3.26 35.24 12.36
CA LYS A 2 -3.79 34.99 10.99
C LYS A 2 -2.73 34.51 10.00
N GLU A 3 -1.56 35.13 10.00
CA GLU A 3 -0.46 34.77 9.12
C GLU A 3 0.05 33.33 9.36
N ILE A 4 0.20 32.91 10.63
CA ILE A 4 0.63 31.54 10.98
C ILE A 4 -0.40 30.51 10.48
N ILE A 5 -1.70 30.81 10.62
CA ILE A 5 -2.77 29.91 10.15
C ILE A 5 -2.70 29.77 8.63
N VAL A 6 -2.52 30.88 7.88
CA VAL A 6 -2.40 30.83 6.43
C VAL A 6 -1.16 30.02 6.00
N ARG A 7 0.01 30.30 6.62
CA ARG A 7 1.23 29.54 6.36
C ARG A 7 1.03 28.05 6.66
N PHE A 8 0.42 27.71 7.79
CA PHE A 8 0.13 26.31 8.15
C PHE A 8 -0.72 25.60 7.08
N ILE A 9 -1.80 26.23 6.64
CA ILE A 9 -2.67 25.64 5.61
C ILE A 9 -1.90 25.39 4.31
N ILE A 10 -1.12 26.37 3.85
CA ILE A 10 -0.33 26.24 2.62
C ILE A 10 0.69 25.11 2.76
N VAL A 11 1.46 25.09 3.85
CA VAL A 11 2.50 24.10 4.09
C VAL A 11 1.90 22.70 4.24
N TYR A 12 0.75 22.58 4.92
CA TYR A 12 0.07 21.31 5.12
C TYR A 12 -0.29 20.64 3.78
N PHE A 13 -0.97 21.35 2.89
CA PHE A 13 -1.32 20.80 1.57
C PHE A 13 -0.08 20.55 0.71
N PHE A 14 0.93 21.41 0.82
CA PHE A 14 2.18 21.24 0.09
C PHE A 14 2.93 19.99 0.53
N VAL A 15 3.02 19.71 1.84
CA VAL A 15 3.64 18.49 2.38
C VAL A 15 2.86 17.24 1.95
N ILE A 16 1.52 17.24 2.06
CA ILE A 16 0.72 16.10 1.59
C ILE A 16 0.98 15.82 0.10
N PHE A 17 1.04 16.86 -0.72
CA PHE A 17 1.33 16.72 -2.15
C PHE A 17 2.75 16.19 -2.38
N SER A 18 3.74 16.69 -1.64
CA SER A 18 5.13 16.25 -1.70
C SER A 18 5.29 14.77 -1.34
N LEU A 19 4.69 14.33 -0.23
CA LEU A 19 4.71 12.92 0.19
C LEU A 19 3.99 12.01 -0.82
N LYS A 20 2.90 12.48 -1.42
CA LYS A 20 2.21 11.73 -2.48
C LYS A 20 3.05 11.52 -3.73
N LEU A 21 3.98 12.44 -4.04
CA LEU A 21 4.91 12.31 -5.18
C LEU A 21 6.02 11.29 -4.88
N ILE A 22 6.53 11.23 -3.64
CA ILE A 22 7.60 10.30 -3.25
C ILE A 22 7.12 8.85 -3.37
N GLY A 23 5.90 8.53 -2.90
CA GLY A 23 5.40 7.16 -3.04
C GLY A 23 3.99 6.94 -2.48
N LYS A 24 3.42 5.77 -2.82
CA LYS A 24 2.10 5.31 -2.32
C LYS A 24 2.23 4.25 -1.23
N ARG A 25 3.44 4.03 -0.70
CA ARG A 25 3.69 2.97 0.28
C ARG A 25 3.15 3.37 1.66
N GLN A 26 2.68 2.41 2.41
CA GLN A 26 2.30 2.62 3.81
C GLN A 26 3.56 2.86 4.65
N ILE A 27 3.42 3.56 5.77
CA ILE A 27 4.56 3.90 6.66
C ILE A 27 5.35 2.65 7.07
N GLY A 28 4.67 1.51 7.28
CA GLY A 28 5.32 0.22 7.60
C GLY A 28 6.04 -0.46 6.43
N GLU A 29 5.90 0.06 5.21
CA GLU A 29 6.52 -0.47 3.98
C GLU A 29 7.51 0.53 3.35
N MET A 30 7.74 1.67 4.02
CA MET A 30 8.67 2.70 3.54
C MET A 30 10.11 2.20 3.62
N GLN A 31 10.89 2.56 2.60
CA GLN A 31 12.34 2.38 2.64
C GLN A 31 12.96 3.35 3.64
N THR A 32 14.15 3.02 4.13
CA THR A 32 14.86 3.87 5.11
C THR A 32 15.10 5.28 4.57
N SER A 33 15.42 5.44 3.28
CA SER A 33 15.58 6.75 2.63
C SER A 33 14.29 7.56 2.64
N GLU A 34 13.16 6.95 2.30
CA GLU A 34 11.83 7.58 2.30
C GLU A 34 11.45 8.07 3.71
N LEU A 35 11.79 7.28 4.75
CA LEU A 35 11.56 7.64 6.15
C LEU A 35 12.42 8.85 6.55
N VAL A 36 13.69 8.86 6.20
CA VAL A 36 14.60 9.98 6.45
C VAL A 36 14.10 11.24 5.73
N ALA A 37 13.71 11.13 4.46
CA ALA A 37 13.13 12.24 3.72
C ALA A 37 11.86 12.78 4.40
N ALA A 38 10.97 11.92 4.91
CA ALA A 38 9.78 12.33 5.63
C ALA A 38 10.10 13.13 6.91
N PHE A 39 11.13 12.72 7.67
CA PHE A 39 11.57 13.47 8.85
C PHE A 39 12.13 14.86 8.47
N PHE A 40 12.98 14.95 7.45
CA PHE A 40 13.49 16.24 6.98
C PHE A 40 12.36 17.15 6.48
N ILE A 41 11.40 16.61 5.74
CA ILE A 41 10.23 17.36 5.26
C ILE A 41 9.42 17.89 6.46
N SER A 42 9.22 17.09 7.50
CA SER A 42 8.50 17.49 8.70
C SER A 42 9.18 18.66 9.42
N GLU A 43 10.51 18.60 9.58
CA GLU A 43 11.29 19.67 10.21
C GLU A 43 11.23 20.96 9.40
N LEU A 44 11.44 20.87 8.08
CA LEU A 44 11.37 22.01 7.18
C LEU A 44 9.96 22.62 7.11
N ALA A 45 8.92 21.81 7.20
CA ALA A 45 7.54 22.27 7.29
C ALA A 45 7.30 23.06 8.56
N THR A 46 7.79 22.56 9.71
CA THR A 46 7.73 23.28 10.99
C THR A 46 8.45 24.63 10.91
N PHE A 47 9.66 24.64 10.34
CA PHE A 47 10.42 25.87 10.08
C PHE A 47 9.64 26.85 9.21
N ALA A 48 9.04 26.39 8.11
CA ALA A 48 8.29 27.24 7.18
C ALA A 48 7.08 27.93 7.86
N VAL A 49 6.43 27.24 8.80
CA VAL A 49 5.26 27.77 9.55
C VAL A 49 5.69 28.74 10.64
N THR A 50 6.74 28.40 11.41
CA THR A 50 7.10 29.10 12.64
C THR A 50 8.01 30.31 12.42
N SER A 51 8.85 30.29 11.38
CA SER A 51 9.83 31.34 11.08
C SER A 51 9.22 32.57 10.43
N LYS A 52 8.65 33.45 11.22
CA LYS A 52 8.01 34.68 10.75
C LYS A 52 8.96 35.66 10.03
N ASN A 53 10.23 35.67 10.42
CA ASN A 53 11.26 36.57 9.87
C ASN A 53 11.78 36.12 8.49
N HIS A 54 11.39 34.92 8.05
CA HIS A 54 11.76 34.40 6.74
C HIS A 54 10.54 34.22 5.84
N PRO A 55 10.67 34.56 4.54
CA PRO A 55 9.64 34.24 3.55
C PRO A 55 9.35 32.73 3.51
N LEU A 56 8.13 32.37 3.20
CA LEU A 56 7.65 30.97 3.19
C LEU A 56 8.48 30.04 2.30
N TYR A 57 9.01 30.59 1.18
CA TYR A 57 9.80 29.82 0.24
C TYR A 57 11.14 29.30 0.81
N PHE A 58 11.67 29.90 1.88
CA PHE A 58 12.88 29.38 2.55
C PHE A 58 12.67 27.97 3.14
N GLY A 59 11.46 27.63 3.55
CA GLY A 59 11.13 26.28 4.00
C GLY A 59 10.65 25.38 2.84
N LEU A 60 9.93 25.93 1.85
CA LEU A 60 9.37 25.14 0.76
C LEU A 60 10.40 24.68 -0.26
N ILE A 61 11.40 25.51 -0.62
CA ILE A 61 12.44 25.16 -1.59
C ILE A 61 13.24 23.92 -1.15
N PRO A 62 13.74 23.82 0.11
CA PRO A 62 14.40 22.61 0.56
C PRO A 62 13.51 21.36 0.51
N ILE A 63 12.20 21.47 0.79
CA ILE A 63 11.27 20.37 0.63
C ILE A 63 11.22 19.90 -0.83
N VAL A 64 11.11 20.85 -1.78
CA VAL A 64 11.14 20.50 -3.22
C VAL A 64 12.43 19.78 -3.58
N LEU A 65 13.58 20.24 -3.07
CA LEU A 65 14.86 19.60 -3.34
C LEU A 65 14.90 18.16 -2.83
N ILE A 66 14.40 17.90 -1.62
CA ILE A 66 14.31 16.53 -1.08
C ILE A 66 13.45 15.66 -1.99
N VAL A 67 12.26 16.14 -2.37
CA VAL A 67 11.37 15.40 -3.28
C VAL A 67 12.05 15.10 -4.62
N LEU A 68 12.76 16.07 -5.20
CA LEU A 68 13.48 15.88 -6.45
C LEU A 68 14.63 14.88 -6.32
N ILE A 69 15.36 14.90 -5.20
CA ILE A 69 16.42 13.93 -4.92
C ILE A 69 15.84 12.54 -4.80
N GLU A 70 14.77 12.34 -4.04
CA GLU A 70 14.11 11.03 -3.89
C GLU A 70 13.59 10.49 -5.23
N LEU A 71 12.94 11.33 -6.03
CA LEU A 71 12.50 10.95 -7.37
C LEU A 71 13.66 10.60 -8.30
N LEU A 72 14.75 11.36 -8.23
CA LEU A 72 15.96 11.12 -9.03
C LEU A 72 16.63 9.80 -8.61
N VAL A 73 16.81 9.57 -7.31
CA VAL A 73 17.38 8.32 -6.77
C VAL A 73 16.52 7.13 -7.16
N SER A 74 15.20 7.22 -7.00
CA SER A 74 14.27 6.17 -7.40
C SER A 74 14.35 5.87 -8.90
N PHE A 75 14.40 6.90 -9.74
CA PHE A 75 14.56 6.73 -11.20
C PHE A 75 15.90 6.11 -11.58
N LEU A 76 16.99 6.54 -10.94
CA LEU A 76 18.32 5.98 -11.19
C LEU A 76 18.44 4.55 -10.70
N ALA A 77 17.81 4.20 -9.56
CA ALA A 77 17.79 2.84 -9.02
C ALA A 77 17.11 1.84 -9.98
N LEU A 78 16.13 2.29 -10.78
CA LEU A 78 15.50 1.47 -11.81
C LEU A 78 16.46 1.12 -12.97
N LYS A 79 17.45 1.99 -13.24
CA LYS A 79 18.35 1.83 -14.40
C LYS A 79 19.75 1.34 -14.02
N ILE A 80 20.21 1.66 -12.82
CA ILE A 80 21.59 1.46 -12.40
C ILE A 80 21.63 0.55 -11.16
N PRO A 81 22.01 -0.75 -11.33
CA PRO A 81 21.99 -1.72 -10.22
C PRO A 81 22.87 -1.35 -9.01
N ILE A 82 23.94 -0.58 -9.23
CA ILE A 82 24.82 -0.12 -8.16
C ILE A 82 24.08 0.87 -7.25
N ILE A 83 23.28 1.78 -7.82
CA ILE A 83 22.49 2.75 -7.04
C ILE A 83 21.45 2.02 -6.21
N LYS A 84 20.79 1.02 -6.81
CA LYS A 84 19.86 0.18 -6.07
C LYS A 84 20.51 -0.47 -4.84
N ARG A 85 21.72 -1.05 -5.00
CA ARG A 85 22.45 -1.68 -3.88
C ARG A 85 22.90 -0.70 -2.80
N LEU A 86 23.10 0.57 -3.15
CA LEU A 86 23.57 1.61 -2.22
C LEU A 86 22.42 2.12 -1.34
N PHE A 87 21.21 2.23 -1.87
CA PHE A 87 20.05 2.80 -1.20
C PHE A 87 19.01 1.77 -0.73
N ASP A 88 18.95 0.60 -1.39
CA ASP A 88 18.06 -0.49 -1.01
C ASP A 88 18.84 -1.58 -0.27
N PHE A 89 18.37 -1.95 0.91
CA PHE A 89 18.77 -3.19 1.55
C PHE A 89 18.25 -4.35 0.69
N SER A 90 19.15 -5.23 0.25
CA SER A 90 18.76 -6.45 -0.46
C SER A 90 18.13 -7.42 0.52
N PRO A 91 17.09 -8.17 0.11
CA PRO A 91 16.54 -9.25 0.93
C PRO A 91 17.65 -10.24 1.35
N SER A 92 17.57 -10.71 2.59
CA SER A 92 18.56 -11.65 3.15
C SER A 92 17.91 -12.97 3.51
N VAL A 93 18.45 -14.09 3.00
CA VAL A 93 17.91 -15.41 3.27
C VAL A 93 18.41 -15.86 4.64
N LEU A 94 17.53 -15.92 5.64
CA LEU A 94 17.85 -16.37 7.00
C LEU A 94 17.70 -17.88 7.19
N ILE A 95 16.77 -18.50 6.46
CA ILE A 95 16.60 -19.96 6.42
C ILE A 95 16.64 -20.41 4.97
N ARG A 96 17.42 -21.44 4.69
CA ARG A 96 17.54 -22.07 3.36
C ARG A 96 17.43 -23.57 3.49
N ASP A 97 16.49 -24.18 2.76
CA ASP A 97 16.19 -25.61 2.78
C ASP A 97 16.03 -26.19 4.21
N GLY A 98 15.44 -25.39 5.12
CA GLY A 98 15.18 -25.74 6.51
C GLY A 98 16.34 -25.47 7.46
N GLU A 99 17.50 -25.04 6.98
CA GLU A 99 18.67 -24.71 7.79
C GLU A 99 18.76 -23.21 8.07
N VAL A 100 18.97 -22.85 9.34
CA VAL A 100 19.18 -21.47 9.77
C VAL A 100 20.60 -21.04 9.40
N LEU A 101 20.74 -19.97 8.65
CA LEU A 101 22.03 -19.43 8.22
C LEU A 101 22.56 -18.44 9.26
N GLU A 102 23.36 -18.92 10.20
CA GLU A 102 23.92 -18.12 11.31
C GLU A 102 24.66 -16.88 10.80
N HIS A 103 25.46 -17.01 9.73
CA HIS A 103 26.22 -15.89 9.15
C HIS A 103 25.28 -14.78 8.65
N GLU A 104 24.18 -15.13 7.99
CA GLU A 104 23.21 -14.13 7.50
C GLU A 104 22.45 -13.49 8.66
N MET A 105 22.14 -14.23 9.74
CA MET A 105 21.55 -13.68 10.94
C MET A 105 22.47 -12.67 11.62
N GLN A 106 23.74 -13.00 11.80
CA GLN A 106 24.74 -12.10 12.38
C GLN A 106 24.92 -10.83 11.55
N LYS A 107 25.02 -10.96 10.23
CA LYS A 107 25.15 -9.84 9.29
C LYS A 107 23.98 -8.87 9.37
N ASN A 108 22.76 -9.40 9.51
CA ASN A 108 21.53 -8.63 9.63
C ASN A 108 21.19 -8.27 11.09
N ARG A 109 22.01 -8.69 12.07
CA ARG A 109 21.81 -8.45 13.51
C ARG A 109 20.47 -8.99 14.03
N VAL A 110 20.01 -10.10 13.46
CA VAL A 110 18.76 -10.77 13.87
C VAL A 110 19.11 -11.85 14.88
N THR A 111 18.44 -11.86 16.03
CA THR A 111 18.57 -12.90 17.06
C THR A 111 17.66 -14.10 16.74
N LEU A 112 17.94 -15.25 17.35
CA LEU A 112 17.05 -16.42 17.23
C LEU A 112 15.65 -16.12 17.76
N ASP A 113 15.53 -15.41 18.88
CA ASP A 113 14.23 -15.04 19.46
C ASP A 113 13.42 -14.17 18.51
N GLU A 114 14.08 -13.23 17.83
CA GLU A 114 13.46 -12.37 16.81
C GLU A 114 13.03 -13.18 15.59
N LEU A 115 13.90 -14.07 15.07
CA LEU A 115 13.53 -14.96 13.96
C LEU A 115 12.28 -15.79 14.30
N PHE A 116 12.26 -16.42 15.48
CA PHE A 116 11.09 -17.19 15.92
C PHE A 116 9.86 -16.34 16.13
N SER A 117 10.02 -15.09 16.58
CA SER A 117 8.91 -14.13 16.67
C SER A 117 8.34 -13.80 15.30
N LEU A 118 9.20 -13.50 14.34
CA LEU A 118 8.80 -13.20 12.95
C LEU A 118 8.14 -14.41 12.27
N LEU A 119 8.62 -15.62 12.52
CA LEU A 119 8.00 -16.85 12.04
C LEU A 119 6.58 -17.02 12.59
N ARG A 120 6.39 -16.81 13.91
CA ARG A 120 5.05 -16.87 14.53
C ARG A 120 4.09 -15.83 13.99
N LEU A 121 4.54 -14.61 13.71
CA LEU A 121 3.73 -13.56 13.08
C LEU A 121 3.25 -13.96 11.68
N ASN A 122 4.03 -14.80 10.98
CA ASN A 122 3.67 -15.39 9.69
C ASN A 122 2.89 -16.71 9.80
N GLY A 123 2.50 -17.14 11.02
CA GLY A 123 1.71 -18.36 11.24
C GLY A 123 2.53 -19.65 11.32
N TYR A 124 3.87 -19.56 11.35
CA TYR A 124 4.77 -20.72 11.45
C TYR A 124 5.29 -20.88 12.86
N TYR A 125 4.80 -21.90 13.56
CA TYR A 125 5.18 -22.25 14.94
C TYR A 125 6.26 -23.34 15.00
N ASP A 126 6.54 -23.98 13.88
CA ASP A 126 7.46 -25.11 13.76
C ASP A 126 8.45 -24.86 12.62
N LEU A 127 9.72 -24.73 12.99
CA LEU A 127 10.82 -24.47 12.05
C LEU A 127 10.95 -25.59 10.99
N SER A 128 10.63 -26.84 11.35
CA SER A 128 10.72 -27.98 10.42
C SER A 128 9.78 -27.89 9.22
N LYS A 129 8.77 -27.00 9.27
CA LYS A 129 7.84 -26.73 8.18
C LYS A 129 8.31 -25.67 7.22
N VAL A 130 9.33 -24.89 7.60
CA VAL A 130 9.85 -23.76 6.83
C VAL A 130 11.00 -24.21 5.94
N ARG A 131 10.87 -23.98 4.66
CA ARG A 131 11.94 -24.26 3.69
C ARG A 131 12.83 -23.04 3.50
N PHE A 132 12.24 -21.86 3.25
CA PHE A 132 12.97 -20.59 3.16
C PHE A 132 12.32 -19.56 4.06
N ALA A 133 13.15 -18.72 4.68
CA ALA A 133 12.72 -17.48 5.34
C ALA A 133 13.63 -16.35 4.87
N ILE A 134 13.04 -15.29 4.35
CA ILE A 134 13.72 -14.19 3.72
C ILE A 134 13.36 -12.92 4.47
N LEU A 135 14.36 -12.26 5.03
CA LEU A 135 14.21 -10.95 5.66
C LEU A 135 14.15 -9.89 4.56
N GLU A 136 13.01 -9.25 4.45
CA GLU A 136 12.79 -8.18 3.47
C GLU A 136 13.43 -6.85 3.92
N PRO A 137 13.69 -5.91 3.00
CA PRO A 137 14.29 -4.61 3.32
C PRO A 137 13.51 -3.77 4.33
N ASN A 138 12.21 -4.00 4.47
CA ASN A 138 11.34 -3.32 5.43
C ASN A 138 11.29 -4.01 6.80
N GLY A 139 12.10 -5.05 7.02
CA GLY A 139 12.16 -5.82 8.27
C GLY A 139 11.07 -6.89 8.41
N GLN A 140 10.20 -7.08 7.42
CA GLN A 140 9.24 -8.19 7.40
C GLN A 140 9.93 -9.49 7.00
N LEU A 141 9.32 -10.62 7.37
CA LEU A 141 9.82 -11.95 7.00
C LEU A 141 8.88 -12.57 5.97
N SER A 142 9.41 -12.91 4.79
CA SER A 142 8.72 -13.73 3.80
C SER A 142 9.05 -15.20 4.07
N VAL A 143 8.03 -16.05 4.24
CA VAL A 143 8.22 -17.47 4.59
C VAL A 143 7.67 -18.34 3.47
N ILE A 144 8.49 -19.29 3.03
CA ILE A 144 8.12 -20.31 2.04
C ILE A 144 8.20 -21.67 2.75
N PRO A 145 7.09 -22.37 2.95
CA PRO A 145 7.08 -23.69 3.57
C PRO A 145 7.60 -24.77 2.62
N TYR A 146 7.83 -25.96 3.14
CA TYR A 146 7.94 -27.15 2.29
C TYR A 146 6.60 -27.44 1.63
N ALA A 147 6.61 -27.92 0.38
CA ALA A 147 5.41 -28.21 -0.40
C ALA A 147 4.38 -29.10 0.34
N LYS A 148 4.85 -30.05 1.16
CA LYS A 148 3.98 -30.91 1.99
C LYS A 148 3.25 -30.18 3.12
N ASN A 149 3.67 -28.95 3.45
CA ASN A 149 3.10 -28.11 4.51
C ASN A 149 2.47 -26.84 3.94
N ASP A 150 2.43 -26.71 2.64
CA ASP A 150 1.81 -25.58 1.97
C ASP A 150 0.28 -25.74 1.92
N SER A 151 -0.41 -24.64 1.68
CA SER A 151 -1.85 -24.64 1.52
C SER A 151 -2.25 -25.43 0.27
N VAL A 152 -3.24 -26.32 0.41
CA VAL A 152 -3.78 -27.07 -0.72
C VAL A 152 -4.53 -26.12 -1.65
N SER A 153 -4.18 -26.09 -2.92
CA SER A 153 -4.86 -25.30 -3.93
C SER A 153 -6.07 -26.09 -4.52
N PRO A 154 -7.04 -25.40 -5.13
CA PRO A 154 -8.10 -26.06 -5.89
C PRO A 154 -7.56 -26.97 -6.99
N GLU A 155 -6.41 -26.60 -7.60
CA GLU A 155 -5.74 -27.41 -8.63
C GLU A 155 -5.23 -28.73 -8.07
N ASP A 156 -4.63 -28.74 -6.87
CA ASP A 156 -4.17 -29.94 -6.19
C ASP A 156 -5.32 -30.92 -5.93
N LEU A 157 -6.52 -30.39 -5.67
CA LEU A 157 -7.74 -31.15 -5.46
C LEU A 157 -8.50 -31.44 -6.76
N LYS A 158 -7.97 -31.01 -7.92
CA LYS A 158 -8.63 -31.13 -9.24
C LYS A 158 -10.05 -30.58 -9.26
N LEU A 159 -10.28 -29.49 -8.51
CA LEU A 159 -11.56 -28.81 -8.48
C LEU A 159 -11.64 -27.82 -9.62
N ASP A 160 -12.75 -27.88 -10.37
CA ASP A 160 -13.08 -26.87 -11.36
C ASP A 160 -13.67 -25.65 -10.64
N VAL A 161 -12.88 -24.60 -10.48
CA VAL A 161 -13.31 -23.35 -9.84
C VAL A 161 -13.47 -22.27 -10.88
N GLN A 162 -14.62 -21.60 -10.85
CA GLN A 162 -14.82 -20.42 -11.66
C GLN A 162 -13.97 -19.27 -11.14
N GLU A 163 -13.20 -18.65 -12.02
CA GLU A 163 -12.47 -17.44 -11.70
C GLU A 163 -13.44 -16.27 -11.49
N ASN A 164 -13.58 -15.86 -10.25
CA ASN A 164 -14.28 -14.63 -9.91
C ASN A 164 -13.30 -13.48 -10.01
N GLY A 165 -13.51 -12.56 -10.96
CA GLY A 165 -12.75 -11.32 -11.03
C GLY A 165 -12.91 -10.48 -9.77
N PHE A 166 -12.00 -9.51 -9.56
CA PHE A 166 -12.15 -8.60 -8.43
C PHE A 166 -13.40 -7.71 -8.58
N SER A 167 -14.07 -7.45 -7.47
CA SER A 167 -15.26 -6.62 -7.44
C SER A 167 -14.90 -5.13 -7.46
N VAL A 168 -15.54 -4.35 -8.33
CA VAL A 168 -15.37 -2.90 -8.40
C VAL A 168 -16.63 -2.18 -7.90
N ILE A 169 -16.44 -1.02 -7.25
CA ILE A 169 -17.55 -0.19 -6.79
C ILE A 169 -18.05 0.66 -7.94
N ILE A 170 -19.29 0.43 -8.35
CA ILE A 170 -19.96 1.12 -9.45
C ILE A 170 -20.78 2.30 -8.94
N ILE A 171 -21.52 2.11 -7.83
CA ILE A 171 -22.18 3.21 -7.13
C ILE A 171 -21.61 3.26 -5.72
N ASN A 172 -21.15 4.45 -5.34
CA ASN A 172 -20.65 4.77 -4.02
C ASN A 172 -21.45 5.95 -3.47
N ASP A 173 -22.25 5.69 -2.43
CA ASP A 173 -23.07 6.71 -1.75
C ASP A 173 -23.92 7.55 -2.72
N GLY A 174 -24.65 6.90 -3.62
CA GLY A 174 -25.47 7.54 -4.65
C GLY A 174 -24.74 8.01 -5.90
N SER A 175 -23.41 8.07 -5.87
CA SER A 175 -22.58 8.59 -6.97
C SER A 175 -22.09 7.47 -7.90
N LEU A 176 -22.32 7.65 -9.21
CA LEU A 176 -21.85 6.71 -10.23
C LEU A 176 -20.35 6.84 -10.50
N ASN A 177 -19.63 5.75 -10.42
CA ASN A 177 -18.26 5.62 -10.89
C ASN A 177 -18.22 5.06 -12.33
N SER A 178 -18.31 5.94 -13.30
CA SER A 178 -18.31 5.58 -14.73
C SER A 178 -17.01 4.85 -15.16
N LYS A 179 -15.87 5.17 -14.52
CA LYS A 179 -14.60 4.48 -14.81
C LYS A 179 -14.66 3.02 -14.37
N ALA A 180 -15.21 2.72 -13.19
CA ALA A 180 -15.39 1.37 -12.70
C ALA A 180 -16.38 0.58 -13.56
N LEU A 181 -17.48 1.21 -13.98
CA LEU A 181 -18.48 0.59 -14.87
C LEU A 181 -17.86 0.17 -16.21
N ASN A 182 -17.07 1.06 -16.81
CA ASN A 182 -16.35 0.79 -18.06
C ASN A 182 -15.28 -0.29 -17.89
N ALA A 183 -14.59 -0.32 -16.74
CA ALA A 183 -13.55 -1.30 -16.45
C ALA A 183 -14.07 -2.74 -16.49
N ILE A 184 -15.33 -2.98 -16.11
CA ILE A 184 -15.97 -4.30 -16.20
C ILE A 184 -16.71 -4.53 -17.52
N ASN A 185 -16.46 -3.69 -18.55
CA ASN A 185 -17.11 -3.76 -19.87
C ASN A 185 -18.64 -3.68 -19.79
N LYS A 186 -19.20 -2.90 -18.83
CA LYS A 186 -20.64 -2.66 -18.70
C LYS A 186 -20.93 -1.17 -18.97
N ASN A 187 -22.20 -0.89 -19.25
CA ASN A 187 -22.68 0.44 -19.57
C ASN A 187 -23.87 0.85 -18.68
N GLU A 188 -24.29 2.12 -18.78
CA GLU A 188 -25.41 2.62 -18.01
C GLU A 188 -26.74 1.89 -18.28
N LYS A 189 -26.93 1.33 -19.49
CA LYS A 189 -28.13 0.52 -19.81
C LYS A 189 -28.17 -0.75 -18.96
N TRP A 190 -27.02 -1.40 -18.80
CA TRP A 190 -26.88 -2.56 -17.92
C TRP A 190 -27.16 -2.16 -16.47
N LEU A 191 -26.58 -1.03 -15.99
CA LEU A 191 -26.82 -0.54 -14.63
C LEU A 191 -28.30 -0.26 -14.38
N LYS A 192 -28.97 0.46 -15.29
CA LYS A 192 -30.41 0.74 -15.19
C LYS A 192 -31.24 -0.56 -15.12
N LYS A 193 -30.88 -1.59 -15.90
CA LYS A 193 -31.53 -2.90 -15.84
C LYS A 193 -31.40 -3.54 -14.46
N ILE A 194 -30.23 -3.44 -13.83
CA ILE A 194 -29.98 -3.97 -12.47
C ILE A 194 -30.83 -3.21 -11.44
N LEU A 195 -30.79 -1.87 -11.48
CA LEU A 195 -31.56 -1.02 -10.54
C LEU A 195 -33.08 -1.29 -10.65
N ASN A 196 -33.59 -1.41 -11.87
CA ASN A 196 -34.99 -1.73 -12.09
C ASN A 196 -35.38 -3.10 -11.57
N ARG A 197 -34.52 -4.12 -11.76
CA ARG A 197 -34.75 -5.48 -11.21
C ARG A 197 -34.87 -5.47 -9.69
N GLU A 198 -34.06 -4.63 -9.02
CA GLU A 198 -34.05 -4.49 -7.57
C GLU A 198 -35.07 -3.45 -7.05
N LYS A 199 -35.94 -2.93 -7.95
CA LYS A 199 -36.97 -1.92 -7.64
C LYS A 199 -36.37 -0.66 -7.00
N ILE A 200 -35.23 -0.21 -7.51
CA ILE A 200 -34.56 1.02 -7.10
C ILE A 200 -34.84 2.09 -8.16
N LEU A 201 -35.46 3.18 -7.75
CA LEU A 201 -35.89 4.27 -8.66
C LEU A 201 -34.79 5.28 -8.92
N SER A 202 -33.94 5.56 -7.93
CA SER A 202 -32.84 6.51 -8.02
C SER A 202 -31.54 5.91 -7.51
N MET A 203 -30.39 6.34 -8.09
CA MET A 203 -29.06 5.98 -7.59
C MET A 203 -28.81 6.49 -6.15
N ASP A 204 -29.49 7.56 -5.74
CA ASP A 204 -29.39 8.13 -4.39
C ASP A 204 -29.87 7.15 -3.29
N GLU A 205 -30.73 6.19 -3.67
CA GLU A 205 -31.19 5.13 -2.76
C GLU A 205 -30.11 4.03 -2.54
N VAL A 206 -29.02 4.06 -3.32
CA VAL A 206 -27.97 3.05 -3.27
C VAL A 206 -26.79 3.57 -2.47
N PHE A 207 -26.50 2.93 -1.34
CA PHE A 207 -25.28 3.19 -0.59
C PHE A 207 -24.06 2.55 -1.27
N LEU A 208 -24.19 1.29 -1.70
CA LEU A 208 -23.15 0.55 -2.39
C LEU A 208 -23.73 -0.31 -3.51
N LEU A 209 -23.20 -0.21 -4.71
CA LEU A 209 -23.35 -1.20 -5.75
C LEU A 209 -21.96 -1.60 -6.24
N SER A 210 -21.63 -2.87 -6.08
CA SER A 210 -20.40 -3.44 -6.61
C SER A 210 -20.70 -4.60 -7.55
N SER A 211 -19.84 -4.82 -8.53
CA SER A 211 -19.92 -5.97 -9.43
C SER A 211 -18.52 -6.43 -9.80
N ASP A 212 -18.37 -7.73 -10.04
CA ASP A 212 -17.19 -8.31 -10.67
C ASP A 212 -17.32 -8.38 -12.22
N TYR A 213 -16.27 -8.87 -12.87
CA TYR A 213 -16.25 -9.03 -14.32
C TYR A 213 -17.26 -10.09 -14.82
N SER A 214 -17.61 -11.07 -13.96
CA SER A 214 -18.58 -12.13 -14.27
C SER A 214 -20.04 -11.63 -14.20
N GLY A 215 -20.25 -10.42 -13.64
CA GLY A 215 -21.56 -9.79 -13.51
C GLY A 215 -22.27 -10.14 -12.21
N ASN A 216 -21.58 -10.74 -11.23
CA ASN A 216 -22.12 -10.90 -9.88
C ASN A 216 -22.25 -9.51 -9.24
N VAL A 217 -23.46 -9.17 -8.80
CA VAL A 217 -23.79 -7.85 -8.27
C VAL A 217 -24.13 -7.94 -6.81
N LYS A 218 -23.53 -7.05 -6.00
CA LYS A 218 -23.90 -6.84 -4.61
C LYS A 218 -24.45 -5.41 -4.47
N ILE A 219 -25.65 -5.28 -3.91
CA ILE A 219 -26.31 -3.99 -3.68
C ILE A 219 -26.60 -3.85 -2.19
N VAL A 220 -26.30 -2.66 -1.66
CA VAL A 220 -26.69 -2.22 -0.33
C VAL A 220 -27.48 -0.93 -0.51
N LYS A 221 -28.76 -0.95 -0.13
CA LYS A 221 -29.60 0.26 -0.15
C LYS A 221 -29.20 1.19 0.98
N ARG A 222 -29.42 2.49 0.78
CA ARG A 222 -29.22 3.47 1.84
C ARG A 222 -30.25 3.25 2.94
N ASP A 223 -29.82 3.37 4.17
CA ASP A 223 -30.71 3.24 5.32
C ASP A 223 -31.60 4.47 5.43
N SER A 224 -32.92 4.28 5.35
CA SER A 224 -33.93 5.36 5.39
C SER A 224 -33.99 6.08 6.75
N ARG A 225 -33.20 5.66 7.74
CA ARG A 225 -33.12 6.27 9.08
C ARG A 225 -32.16 7.46 9.18
N ARG A 226 -31.55 7.90 8.08
CA ARG A 226 -30.59 9.04 8.03
C ARG A 226 -31.04 10.17 7.10
N ALA A 227 -32.32 10.31 6.85
CA ALA A 227 -32.92 11.49 6.22
C ALA A 227 -33.50 12.44 7.28
#